data_6420dbcf927e50677b125059235b5795
#
_entry.id   6420dbcf927e50677b125059235b5795
#
_cell.length_a   1.000
_cell.length_b   1.000
_cell.length_c   1.000
_cell.angle_alpha   90.00
_cell.angle_beta   90.00
_cell.angle_gamma   90.00
#
_symmetry.space_group_name_H-M   'P 1'
#
loop_
_entity.id
_entity.type
_entity.pdbx_description
1 polymer ?
#
loop_
_entity_poly.entity_id
_entity_poly.type
_entity_poly.pdbx_seq_one_letter_code
_entity_poly.pdbx_strand_id
1 'polypeptide(L)'
;MERVKTMSRNAAADSDSYRPDLLHEDEPRYLRRQKPVEIRRKKFGGRSASFYRRAFVFGIAATALIAAAALAGDFLYHSPQVALLKPDQVELSGNRIVSRDAVLQQFARDRGHSVLSIPLDARRAAIEELSWVESASVQRILPNRIRVEITERTPVAFLRNGTELALIDAHGVILDRPRGEDFQFPIITGLSDNMAREERGRRMQTYQEFIKGVDLVRAGSSDRVSEIDLSNPKDLRAVMTGIAAPNDAQAVTIQFGQSDFAGKFRLVVDNFAQWQASNGRVRTIDLQYSRQVILNTDTSASTTLAKTR
;
A
#
# COMPACT_ATOMS: atom_id res chain seq x y z
N MET A 1 -19.08 47.35 -3.53
CA MET A 1 -19.40 47.84 -4.89
C MET A 1 -20.90 47.94 -4.95
N GLU A 2 -21.45 49.11 -4.47
CA GLU A 2 -21.80 50.23 -5.31
C GLU A 2 -22.83 49.86 -6.40
N ARG A 3 -24.05 50.34 -6.34
CA ARG A 3 -24.44 51.69 -6.71
C ARG A 3 -25.79 52.12 -6.17
N VAL A 4 -25.73 53.18 -5.43
CA VAL A 4 -26.71 54.22 -5.19
C VAL A 4 -27.16 54.81 -6.54
N LYS A 5 -28.46 55.16 -6.66
CA LYS A 5 -28.87 56.27 -7.47
C LYS A 5 -30.08 56.99 -6.86
N THR A 6 -29.72 58.08 -6.36
CA THR A 6 -30.53 59.22 -5.92
C THR A 6 -31.09 60.04 -7.08
N MET A 7 -32.04 60.89 -6.71
CA MET A 7 -32.46 62.19 -7.32
C MET A 7 -33.55 62.12 -8.37
N SER A 8 -34.50 62.97 -8.38
CA SER A 8 -34.46 64.44 -8.21
C SER A 8 -35.84 65.04 -7.94
N ARG A 9 -35.85 65.96 -7.08
CA ARG A 9 -36.75 67.09 -6.87
C ARG A 9 -36.97 67.92 -8.14
N ASN A 10 -38.18 68.41 -8.39
CA ASN A 10 -38.29 69.79 -8.77
C ASN A 10 -39.66 70.38 -8.36
N ALA A 11 -39.54 71.48 -7.70
CA ALA A 11 -40.58 72.44 -7.36
C ALA A 11 -40.78 73.43 -8.53
N ALA A 12 -41.94 73.94 -8.64
CA ALA A 12 -42.14 75.33 -8.98
C ALA A 12 -43.59 75.72 -8.74
N ALA A 13 -43.70 76.79 -8.03
CA ALA A 13 -44.83 77.63 -7.69
C ALA A 13 -45.47 78.26 -8.89
N ASP A 14 -46.73 78.60 -8.82
CA ASP A 14 -47.17 79.99 -8.92
C ASP A 14 -48.67 80.10 -8.65
N SER A 15 -48.96 80.88 -7.72
CA SER A 15 -49.70 82.10 -7.51
C SER A 15 -51.07 82.26 -8.17
N ASP A 16 -51.96 82.53 -7.28
CA ASP A 16 -52.88 83.67 -7.27
C ASP A 16 -54.06 83.70 -8.24
N SER A 17 -55.23 83.61 -7.69
CA SER A 17 -56.21 84.68 -7.73
C SER A 17 -57.52 84.29 -7.03
N TYR A 18 -57.77 85.05 -5.95
CA TYR A 18 -59.03 85.13 -5.24
C TYR A 18 -60.08 85.82 -6.06
N ARG A 19 -61.28 85.24 -6.22
CA ARG A 19 -62.55 85.99 -6.42
C ARG A 19 -63.67 85.26 -5.70
N PRO A 20 -64.35 86.05 -4.78
CA PRO A 20 -65.62 85.61 -4.22
C PRO A 20 -66.76 86.00 -5.23
N ASP A 21 -67.74 85.18 -5.38
CA ASP A 21 -69.15 85.60 -5.27
C ASP A 21 -70.10 84.49 -5.79
N LEU A 22 -71.18 84.57 -5.08
CA LEU A 22 -72.53 84.15 -5.46
C LEU A 22 -73.00 82.81 -4.97
N LEU A 23 -73.73 83.02 -3.92
CA LEU A 23 -74.80 82.17 -3.36
C LEU A 23 -75.65 81.56 -4.46
N HIS A 24 -75.77 80.27 -4.47
CA HIS A 24 -76.96 79.57 -4.92
C HIS A 24 -77.30 78.40 -4.03
N GLU A 25 -78.51 78.47 -3.65
CA GLU A 25 -79.33 77.66 -2.73
C GLU A 25 -79.39 76.22 -3.09
N ASP A 26 -79.47 75.42 -2.03
CA ASP A 26 -80.25 74.24 -1.85
C ASP A 26 -80.27 73.15 -2.95
N GLU A 27 -79.38 72.21 -2.80
CA GLU A 27 -79.69 70.82 -3.24
C GLU A 27 -79.48 69.82 -2.08
N PRO A 28 -80.44 68.94 -1.86
CA PRO A 28 -80.34 68.00 -0.72
C PRO A 28 -79.21 66.99 -0.92
N ARG A 29 -78.28 67.02 0.04
CA ARG A 29 -77.21 66.04 0.12
C ARG A 29 -77.84 64.64 0.32
N TYR A 30 -77.97 63.88 -0.72
CA TYR A 30 -78.18 62.44 -0.67
C TYR A 30 -76.92 61.81 -0.06
N LEU A 31 -77.00 61.49 1.22
CA LEU A 31 -76.04 60.65 1.86
C LEU A 31 -76.13 59.26 1.18
N ARG A 32 -75.22 59.04 0.23
CA ARG A 32 -74.99 57.68 -0.30
C ARG A 32 -74.56 56.83 0.90
N ARG A 33 -75.41 55.94 1.29
CA ARG A 33 -75.12 54.89 2.23
C ARG A 33 -73.91 54.13 1.68
N GLN A 34 -72.71 54.36 2.27
CA GLN A 34 -71.56 53.53 1.97
C GLN A 34 -71.87 52.14 2.43
N LYS A 35 -71.89 51.21 1.51
CA LYS A 35 -71.96 49.78 1.85
C LYS A 35 -70.78 49.46 2.79
N PRO A 36 -71.04 48.78 3.91
CA PRO A 36 -69.96 48.41 4.80
C PRO A 36 -68.98 47.58 4.01
N VAL A 37 -67.68 47.98 4.00
CA VAL A 37 -66.60 47.19 3.45
C VAL A 37 -66.49 45.94 4.27
N GLU A 38 -66.98 44.82 3.79
CA GLU A 38 -66.71 43.51 4.35
C GLU A 38 -65.22 43.24 4.23
N ILE A 39 -64.47 43.50 5.27
CA ILE A 39 -63.12 43.04 5.42
C ILE A 39 -63.18 41.50 5.55
N ARG A 40 -63.09 40.88 4.39
CA ARG A 40 -62.89 39.43 4.33
C ARG A 40 -61.57 39.11 4.98
N ARG A 41 -61.56 38.91 6.30
CA ARG A 41 -60.43 38.37 7.01
C ARG A 41 -60.19 37.00 6.37
N LYS A 42 -59.10 36.92 5.54
CA LYS A 42 -58.57 35.64 5.13
C LYS A 42 -58.38 34.83 6.43
N LYS A 43 -59.30 33.94 6.71
CA LYS A 43 -59.02 32.87 7.67
C LYS A 43 -57.80 32.15 7.14
N PHE A 44 -56.64 32.40 7.72
CA PHE A 44 -55.52 31.49 7.59
C PHE A 44 -56.10 30.13 7.86
N GLY A 45 -56.18 29.33 6.82
CA GLY A 45 -56.80 27.99 6.90
C GLY A 45 -56.07 27.20 7.99
N GLY A 46 -56.61 27.21 9.17
CA GLY A 46 -56.15 26.37 10.24
C GLY A 46 -56.18 24.95 9.69
N ARG A 47 -55.01 24.34 9.51
CA ARG A 47 -54.91 22.93 9.20
C ARG A 47 -55.83 22.21 10.20
N SER A 48 -56.77 21.43 9.67
CA SER A 48 -57.81 20.85 10.50
C SER A 48 -57.17 20.05 11.63
N ALA A 49 -57.78 20.02 12.81
CA ALA A 49 -57.29 19.25 13.97
C ALA A 49 -56.98 17.80 13.62
N SER A 50 -57.65 17.26 12.61
CA SER A 50 -57.39 15.95 12.03
C SER A 50 -56.01 15.84 11.36
N PHE A 51 -55.53 16.93 10.74
CA PHE A 51 -54.19 16.94 10.17
C PHE A 51 -53.12 16.87 11.26
N TYR A 52 -53.23 17.70 12.32
CA TYR A 52 -52.27 17.67 13.44
C TYR A 52 -52.30 16.34 14.20
N ARG A 53 -53.50 15.75 14.36
CA ARG A 53 -53.65 14.44 14.98
C ARG A 53 -52.96 13.35 14.12
N ARG A 54 -53.16 13.37 12.80
CA ARG A 54 -52.44 12.42 11.90
C ARG A 54 -50.94 12.64 11.90
N ALA A 55 -50.46 13.90 11.82
CA ALA A 55 -49.03 14.20 11.89
C ALA A 55 -48.43 13.77 13.20
N PHE A 56 -49.14 13.91 14.34
CA PHE A 56 -48.73 13.44 15.66
C PHE A 56 -48.63 11.90 15.73
N VAL A 57 -49.64 11.21 15.21
CA VAL A 57 -49.65 9.74 15.16
C VAL A 57 -48.51 9.23 14.27
N PHE A 58 -48.30 9.85 13.09
CA PHE A 58 -47.14 9.51 12.22
C PHE A 58 -45.81 9.82 12.91
N GLY A 59 -45.69 10.92 13.65
CA GLY A 59 -44.52 11.24 14.43
C GLY A 59 -44.19 10.19 15.47
N ILE A 60 -45.20 9.77 16.26
CA ILE A 60 -45.02 8.71 17.25
C ILE A 60 -44.66 7.37 16.58
N ALA A 61 -45.34 7.01 15.48
CA ALA A 61 -45.05 5.77 14.75
C ALA A 61 -43.62 5.76 14.17
N ALA A 62 -43.16 6.90 13.63
CA ALA A 62 -41.81 7.06 13.14
C ALA A 62 -40.77 6.96 14.27
N THR A 63 -41.03 7.60 15.41
CA THR A 63 -40.14 7.53 16.59
C THR A 63 -40.10 6.10 17.15
N ALA A 64 -41.23 5.42 17.23
CA ALA A 64 -41.27 4.04 17.67
C ALA A 64 -40.53 3.09 16.71
N LEU A 65 -40.62 3.32 15.41
CA LEU A 65 -39.90 2.54 14.41
C LEU A 65 -38.39 2.76 14.51
N ILE A 66 -37.94 4.00 14.69
CA ILE A 66 -36.55 4.32 14.91
C ILE A 66 -36.03 3.69 16.21
N ALA A 67 -36.79 3.79 17.30
CA ALA A 67 -36.43 3.15 18.56
C ALA A 67 -36.35 1.63 18.43
N ALA A 68 -37.33 1.01 17.79
CA ALA A 68 -37.31 -0.44 17.52
C ALA A 68 -36.13 -0.88 16.64
N ALA A 69 -35.79 -0.08 15.61
CA ALA A 69 -34.62 -0.32 14.77
C ALA A 69 -33.30 -0.16 15.55
N ALA A 70 -33.21 0.83 16.44
CA ALA A 70 -32.05 1.03 17.31
C ALA A 70 -31.88 -0.14 18.31
N LEU A 71 -32.96 -0.57 18.94
CA LEU A 71 -32.94 -1.71 19.87
C LEU A 71 -32.63 -3.04 19.14
N ALA A 72 -33.16 -3.23 17.96
CA ALA A 72 -32.85 -4.41 17.14
C ALA A 72 -31.38 -4.38 16.69
N GLY A 73 -30.86 -3.21 16.31
CA GLY A 73 -29.45 -3.00 15.97
C GLY A 73 -28.52 -3.30 17.15
N ASP A 74 -28.83 -2.79 18.32
CA ASP A 74 -28.07 -3.02 19.55
C ASP A 74 -28.12 -4.52 19.96
N PHE A 75 -29.28 -5.14 19.89
CA PHE A 75 -29.41 -6.57 20.14
C PHE A 75 -28.62 -7.43 19.17
N LEU A 76 -28.68 -7.13 17.87
CA LEU A 76 -27.87 -7.83 16.86
C LEU A 76 -26.37 -7.62 17.08
N TYR A 77 -25.98 -6.40 17.46
CA TYR A 77 -24.58 -6.05 17.69
C TYR A 77 -23.97 -6.77 18.90
N HIS A 78 -24.75 -6.98 19.96
CA HIS A 78 -24.31 -7.66 21.19
C HIS A 78 -24.71 -9.14 21.25
N SER A 79 -25.38 -9.65 20.21
CA SER A 79 -25.81 -11.06 20.18
C SER A 79 -24.61 -12.02 20.14
N PRO A 80 -24.60 -13.10 20.93
CA PRO A 80 -23.61 -14.17 20.83
C PRO A 80 -23.54 -14.82 19.44
N GLN A 81 -24.59 -14.69 18.63
CA GLN A 81 -24.64 -15.24 17.27
C GLN A 81 -23.72 -14.51 16.29
N VAL A 82 -23.38 -13.24 16.56
CA VAL A 82 -22.46 -12.43 15.74
C VAL A 82 -21.10 -12.24 16.40
N ALA A 83 -20.87 -12.85 17.57
CA ALA A 83 -19.60 -12.75 18.29
C ALA A 83 -18.56 -13.76 17.80
N LEU A 84 -17.30 -13.34 17.78
CA LEU A 84 -16.15 -14.19 17.50
C LEU A 84 -15.78 -14.97 18.77
N LEU A 85 -16.33 -16.17 18.94
CA LEU A 85 -16.15 -16.96 20.16
C LEU A 85 -15.08 -18.07 20.02
N LYS A 86 -14.95 -18.64 18.82
CA LYS A 86 -14.14 -19.83 18.57
C LYS A 86 -13.05 -19.55 17.52
N PRO A 87 -11.87 -20.17 17.67
CA PRO A 87 -10.79 -20.08 16.66
C PRO A 87 -11.21 -20.54 15.25
N ASP A 88 -12.16 -21.50 15.18
CA ASP A 88 -12.64 -22.05 13.92
C ASP A 88 -13.48 -21.05 13.09
N GLN A 89 -13.92 -19.96 13.72
CA GLN A 89 -14.62 -18.89 13.05
C GLN A 89 -13.69 -17.98 12.23
N VAL A 90 -12.36 -18.12 12.42
CA VAL A 90 -11.36 -17.48 11.56
C VAL A 90 -10.92 -18.49 10.51
N GLU A 91 -11.40 -18.30 9.29
CA GLU A 91 -11.02 -19.09 8.11
C GLU A 91 -9.70 -18.53 7.57
N LEU A 92 -8.65 -19.34 7.55
CA LEU A 92 -7.33 -18.95 7.07
C LEU A 92 -7.00 -19.72 5.80
N SER A 93 -6.51 -19.01 4.78
CA SER A 93 -6.04 -19.57 3.51
C SER A 93 -4.77 -18.87 3.02
N GLY A 94 -4.01 -19.59 2.15
CA GLY A 94 -2.77 -19.06 1.58
C GLY A 94 -1.53 -19.18 2.48
N ASN A 95 -1.67 -19.69 3.70
CA ASN A 95 -0.56 -19.93 4.60
C ASN A 95 0.08 -21.31 4.36
N ARG A 96 1.40 -21.34 4.25
CA ARG A 96 2.24 -22.56 4.20
C ARG A 96 3.26 -22.55 5.32
N ILE A 97 3.96 -21.43 5.47
CA ILE A 97 5.02 -21.22 6.46
C ILE A 97 4.46 -20.49 7.70
N VAL A 98 3.58 -19.52 7.47
CA VAL A 98 2.94 -18.79 8.57
C VAL A 98 2.02 -19.73 9.34
N SER A 99 2.29 -19.88 10.64
CA SER A 99 1.46 -20.73 11.48
C SER A 99 0.07 -20.12 11.68
N ARG A 100 -0.97 -20.97 11.71
CA ARG A 100 -2.34 -20.55 12.04
C ARG A 100 -2.41 -19.81 13.36
N ASP A 101 -1.65 -20.26 14.35
CA ASP A 101 -1.66 -19.67 15.70
C ASP A 101 -1.11 -18.24 15.71
N ALA A 102 -0.08 -17.94 14.91
CA ALA A 102 0.45 -16.58 14.78
C ALA A 102 -0.61 -15.60 14.25
N VAL A 103 -1.43 -16.04 13.28
CA VAL A 103 -2.54 -15.24 12.75
C VAL A 103 -3.67 -15.11 13.78
N LEU A 104 -4.04 -16.19 14.46
CA LEU A 104 -5.09 -16.17 15.49
C LEU A 104 -4.74 -15.29 16.68
N GLN A 105 -3.47 -15.14 17.01
CA GLN A 105 -3.00 -14.22 18.06
C GLN A 105 -3.35 -12.76 17.75
N GLN A 106 -3.39 -12.37 16.48
CA GLN A 106 -3.77 -11.02 16.07
C GLN A 106 -5.25 -10.70 16.38
N PHE A 107 -6.09 -11.74 16.52
CA PHE A 107 -7.50 -11.64 16.89
C PHE A 107 -7.76 -11.94 18.38
N ALA A 108 -6.71 -12.13 19.19
CA ALA A 108 -6.88 -12.53 20.59
C ALA A 108 -7.70 -11.53 21.41
N ARG A 109 -7.59 -10.23 21.11
CA ARG A 109 -8.33 -9.15 21.77
C ARG A 109 -9.78 -9.04 21.31
N ASP A 110 -10.13 -9.66 20.19
CA ASP A 110 -11.47 -9.57 19.58
C ASP A 110 -12.37 -10.71 20.02
N ARG A 111 -11.86 -11.66 20.80
CA ARG A 111 -12.66 -12.77 21.32
C ARG A 111 -13.80 -12.27 22.20
N GLY A 112 -15.00 -12.74 21.92
CA GLY A 112 -16.21 -12.31 22.63
C GLY A 112 -16.84 -11.04 22.09
N HIS A 113 -16.18 -10.33 21.15
CA HIS A 113 -16.75 -9.15 20.51
C HIS A 113 -17.49 -9.52 19.23
N SER A 114 -18.45 -8.68 18.86
CA SER A 114 -19.16 -8.83 17.59
C SER A 114 -18.18 -8.69 16.42
N VAL A 115 -18.31 -9.58 15.43
CA VAL A 115 -17.54 -9.49 14.18
C VAL A 115 -17.72 -8.14 13.49
N LEU A 116 -18.87 -7.46 13.71
CA LEU A 116 -19.13 -6.13 13.15
C LEU A 116 -18.27 -5.03 13.77
N SER A 117 -17.85 -5.19 15.03
CA SER A 117 -17.03 -4.20 15.75
C SER A 117 -15.54 -4.36 15.53
N ILE A 118 -15.10 -5.50 14.97
CA ILE A 118 -13.65 -5.78 14.79
C ILE A 118 -13.06 -4.82 13.74
N PRO A 119 -11.99 -4.09 14.06
CA PRO A 119 -11.33 -3.19 13.11
C PRO A 119 -10.46 -3.99 12.12
N LEU A 120 -11.03 -4.41 10.99
CA LEU A 120 -10.35 -5.31 10.04
C LEU A 120 -9.07 -4.72 9.47
N ASP A 121 -9.03 -3.41 9.21
CA ASP A 121 -7.81 -2.76 8.68
C ASP A 121 -6.64 -2.83 9.68
N ALA A 122 -6.93 -2.65 10.98
CA ALA A 122 -5.92 -2.79 12.02
C ALA A 122 -5.44 -4.25 12.15
N ARG A 123 -6.34 -5.23 11.98
CA ARG A 123 -5.97 -6.65 12.00
C ARG A 123 -5.18 -7.04 10.76
N ARG A 124 -5.55 -6.52 9.58
CA ARG A 124 -4.78 -6.69 8.36
C ARG A 124 -3.37 -6.16 8.54
N ALA A 125 -3.21 -4.92 8.99
CA ALA A 125 -1.90 -4.32 9.24
C ALA A 125 -1.06 -5.17 10.22
N ALA A 126 -1.65 -5.64 11.32
CA ALA A 126 -0.96 -6.49 12.29
C ALA A 126 -0.55 -7.87 11.72
N ILE A 127 -1.31 -8.43 10.79
CA ILE A 127 -0.94 -9.65 10.08
C ILE A 127 0.19 -9.37 9.08
N GLU A 128 0.17 -8.24 8.39
CA GLU A 128 1.21 -7.80 7.45
C GLU A 128 2.54 -7.44 8.15
N GLU A 129 2.54 -7.24 9.47
CA GLU A 129 3.76 -7.09 10.30
C GLU A 129 4.51 -8.43 10.50
N LEU A 130 3.85 -9.57 10.27
CA LEU A 130 4.54 -10.86 10.32
C LEU A 130 5.55 -10.94 9.16
N SER A 131 6.79 -11.28 9.46
CA SER A 131 7.92 -11.24 8.49
C SER A 131 7.63 -11.99 7.19
N TRP A 132 6.94 -13.13 7.27
CA TRP A 132 6.62 -13.98 6.12
C TRP A 132 5.37 -13.55 5.35
N VAL A 133 4.63 -12.54 5.79
CA VAL A 133 3.43 -12.05 5.09
C VAL A 133 3.80 -10.91 4.15
N GLU A 134 3.53 -11.08 2.88
CA GLU A 134 3.67 -10.03 1.87
C GLU A 134 2.44 -9.12 1.85
N SER A 135 1.26 -9.74 1.86
CA SER A 135 -0.02 -9.04 1.93
C SER A 135 -1.08 -9.91 2.59
N ALA A 136 -2.07 -9.28 3.20
CA ALA A 136 -3.20 -9.96 3.78
C ALA A 136 -4.54 -9.31 3.37
N SER A 137 -5.55 -10.13 3.15
CA SER A 137 -6.94 -9.71 2.98
C SER A 137 -7.75 -10.22 4.15
N VAL A 138 -8.48 -9.34 4.82
CA VAL A 138 -9.32 -9.70 5.97
C VAL A 138 -10.75 -9.28 5.68
N GLN A 139 -11.67 -10.23 5.68
CA GLN A 139 -13.07 -10.03 5.30
C GLN A 139 -14.02 -10.58 6.36
N ARG A 140 -15.15 -9.89 6.58
CA ARG A 140 -16.23 -10.40 7.42
C ARG A 140 -17.12 -11.35 6.63
N ILE A 141 -17.42 -12.50 7.20
CA ILE A 141 -18.45 -13.43 6.71
C ILE A 141 -19.52 -13.51 7.79
N LEU A 142 -20.64 -12.89 7.50
CA LEU A 142 -21.77 -12.92 8.42
C LEU A 142 -22.33 -14.34 8.56
N PRO A 143 -22.83 -14.73 9.74
CA PRO A 143 -23.03 -13.86 10.90
C PRO A 143 -21.81 -13.66 11.81
N ASN A 144 -20.84 -14.59 11.89
CA ASN A 144 -19.85 -14.64 12.95
C ASN A 144 -18.49 -15.20 12.53
N ARG A 145 -18.09 -15.01 11.27
CA ARG A 145 -16.81 -15.49 10.74
C ARG A 145 -15.96 -14.37 10.18
N ILE A 146 -14.68 -14.59 10.19
CA ILE A 146 -13.68 -13.76 9.52
C ILE A 146 -12.91 -14.66 8.56
N ARG A 147 -12.76 -14.22 7.32
CA ARG A 147 -11.86 -14.84 6.35
C ARG A 147 -10.59 -14.05 6.26
N VAL A 148 -9.47 -14.73 6.39
CA VAL A 148 -8.12 -14.19 6.23
C VAL A 148 -7.47 -14.93 5.09
N GLU A 149 -7.09 -14.20 4.06
CA GLU A 149 -6.31 -14.71 2.93
C GLU A 149 -4.92 -14.07 2.98
N ILE A 150 -3.88 -14.90 2.99
CA ILE A 150 -2.50 -14.45 3.11
C ILE A 150 -1.75 -14.79 1.83
N THR A 151 -0.96 -13.82 1.35
CA THR A 151 0.09 -14.06 0.37
C THR A 151 1.42 -14.07 1.12
N GLU A 152 2.10 -15.21 1.12
CA GLU A 152 3.39 -15.34 1.77
C GLU A 152 4.52 -14.84 0.86
N ARG A 153 5.57 -14.29 1.49
CA ARG A 153 6.77 -13.84 0.79
C ARG A 153 7.56 -15.02 0.23
N THR A 154 8.14 -14.80 -0.93
CA THR A 154 9.04 -15.78 -1.56
C THR A 154 10.49 -15.34 -1.36
N PRO A 155 11.31 -16.09 -0.61
CA PRO A 155 12.72 -15.78 -0.47
C PRO A 155 13.46 -16.01 -1.80
N VAL A 156 14.50 -15.22 -2.04
CA VAL A 156 15.32 -15.31 -3.28
C VAL A 156 16.81 -15.53 -3.00
N ALA A 157 17.24 -15.32 -1.76
CA ALA A 157 18.63 -15.54 -1.37
C ALA A 157 18.75 -15.78 0.13
N PHE A 158 19.90 -16.32 0.54
CA PHE A 158 20.35 -16.26 1.93
C PHE A 158 21.03 -14.92 2.19
N LEU A 159 20.75 -14.32 3.31
CA LEU A 159 21.44 -13.14 3.81
C LEU A 159 22.41 -13.54 4.92
N ARG A 160 23.70 -13.26 4.74
CA ARG A 160 24.69 -13.42 5.82
C ARG A 160 24.73 -12.13 6.65
N ASN A 161 24.28 -12.23 7.91
CA ASN A 161 24.37 -11.17 8.89
C ASN A 161 25.31 -11.62 10.04
N GLY A 162 26.59 -11.26 9.92
CA GLY A 162 27.62 -11.78 10.82
C GLY A 162 27.80 -13.31 10.69
N THR A 163 27.48 -14.04 11.76
CA THR A 163 27.56 -15.52 11.82
C THR A 163 26.23 -16.21 11.46
N GLU A 164 25.13 -15.45 11.38
CA GLU A 164 23.80 -15.99 11.14
C GLU A 164 23.42 -15.92 9.66
N LEU A 165 22.66 -16.91 9.22
CA LEU A 165 22.07 -16.95 7.88
C LEU A 165 20.56 -16.79 8.04
N ALA A 166 20.05 -15.66 7.57
CA ALA A 166 18.62 -15.40 7.38
C ALA A 166 18.25 -15.62 5.91
N LEU A 167 16.98 -15.49 5.57
CA LEU A 167 16.50 -15.41 4.19
C LEU A 167 16.16 -13.95 3.85
N ILE A 168 16.16 -13.62 2.58
CA ILE A 168 15.76 -12.29 2.10
C ILE A 168 14.88 -12.44 0.86
N ASP A 169 13.82 -11.62 0.81
CA ASP A 169 12.95 -11.57 -0.37
C ASP A 169 13.46 -10.56 -1.42
N ALA A 170 12.78 -10.53 -2.55
CA ALA A 170 13.08 -9.62 -3.66
C ALA A 170 12.95 -8.12 -3.30
N HIS A 171 12.24 -7.78 -2.23
CA HIS A 171 12.00 -6.43 -1.75
C HIS A 171 12.92 -5.99 -0.61
N GLY A 172 13.88 -6.84 -0.23
CA GLY A 172 14.82 -6.56 0.85
C GLY A 172 14.23 -6.78 2.25
N VAL A 173 13.15 -7.56 2.36
CA VAL A 173 12.62 -7.96 3.66
C VAL A 173 13.36 -9.20 4.13
N ILE A 174 13.85 -9.12 5.36
CA ILE A 174 14.58 -10.23 5.99
C ILE A 174 13.55 -11.17 6.61
N LEU A 175 13.74 -12.46 6.34
CA LEU A 175 12.84 -13.54 6.75
C LEU A 175 13.59 -14.51 7.66
N ASP A 176 12.93 -14.92 8.72
CA ASP A 176 13.45 -15.98 9.57
C ASP A 176 13.48 -17.31 8.82
N ARG A 177 14.53 -18.10 9.03
CA ARG A 177 14.61 -19.41 8.39
C ARG A 177 13.60 -20.38 9.03
N PRO A 178 12.63 -20.92 8.26
CA PRO A 178 11.70 -21.91 8.76
C PRO A 178 12.42 -23.22 9.04
N ARG A 179 11.96 -23.96 10.04
CA ARG A 179 12.50 -25.27 10.37
C ARG A 179 12.02 -26.33 9.37
N GLY A 180 12.94 -27.13 8.85
CA GLY A 180 12.60 -28.27 8.01
C GLY A 180 12.41 -27.96 6.52
N GLU A 181 12.67 -26.72 6.09
CA GLU A 181 12.70 -26.34 4.68
C GLU A 181 14.15 -26.22 4.21
N ASP A 182 14.47 -26.85 3.09
CA ASP A 182 15.77 -26.72 2.43
C ASP A 182 15.66 -25.80 1.22
N PHE A 183 16.48 -24.77 1.22
CA PHE A 183 16.56 -23.78 0.14
C PHE A 183 17.92 -23.88 -0.54
N GLN A 184 17.92 -23.72 -1.86
CA GLN A 184 19.13 -23.64 -2.67
C GLN A 184 19.23 -22.25 -3.29
N PHE A 185 19.74 -21.32 -2.52
CA PHE A 185 19.88 -19.93 -2.92
C PHE A 185 21.34 -19.47 -2.78
N PRO A 186 21.77 -18.47 -3.56
CA PRO A 186 23.05 -17.81 -3.33
C PRO A 186 23.06 -17.07 -1.99
N ILE A 187 24.27 -16.85 -1.47
CA ILE A 187 24.46 -16.08 -0.24
C ILE A 187 24.71 -14.62 -0.63
N ILE A 188 23.92 -13.71 -0.08
CA ILE A 188 24.14 -12.26 -0.20
C ILE A 188 24.88 -11.77 1.04
N THR A 189 25.88 -10.93 0.80
CA THR A 189 26.63 -10.19 1.82
C THR A 189 26.50 -8.68 1.61
N GLY A 190 26.84 -7.89 2.64
CA GLY A 190 26.83 -6.43 2.54
C GLY A 190 25.47 -5.77 2.80
N LEU A 191 24.46 -6.54 3.20
CA LEU A 191 23.20 -6.02 3.72
C LEU A 191 23.10 -6.33 5.22
N SER A 192 22.44 -5.47 5.97
CA SER A 192 22.24 -5.67 7.42
C SER A 192 20.84 -5.22 7.86
N ASP A 193 20.43 -5.71 9.04
CA ASP A 193 19.16 -5.33 9.67
C ASP A 193 19.09 -3.84 9.98
N ASN A 194 20.23 -3.23 10.29
CA ASN A 194 20.33 -1.79 10.60
C ASN A 194 20.23 -0.89 9.37
N MET A 195 20.30 -1.46 8.17
CA MET A 195 20.13 -0.70 6.92
C MET A 195 18.65 -0.39 6.70
N ALA A 196 18.33 0.82 6.24
CA ALA A 196 16.98 1.19 5.88
C ALA A 196 16.39 0.21 4.84
N ARG A 197 15.10 -0.14 5.00
CA ARG A 197 14.41 -1.11 4.12
C ARG A 197 14.47 -0.68 2.66
N GLU A 198 14.33 0.61 2.40
CA GLU A 198 14.37 1.18 1.05
C GLU A 198 15.74 0.99 0.40
N GLU A 199 16.81 1.12 1.18
CA GLU A 199 18.17 0.89 0.70
C GLU A 199 18.41 -0.60 0.42
N ARG A 200 17.96 -1.50 1.32
CA ARG A 200 18.01 -2.94 1.05
C ARG A 200 17.24 -3.29 -0.22
N GLY A 201 16.04 -2.70 -0.40
CA GLY A 201 15.23 -2.91 -1.60
C GLY A 201 15.94 -2.49 -2.88
N ARG A 202 16.62 -1.32 -2.89
CA ARG A 202 17.43 -0.88 -4.05
C ARG A 202 18.56 -1.85 -4.37
N ARG A 203 19.27 -2.34 -3.36
CA ARG A 203 20.36 -3.31 -3.57
C ARG A 203 19.82 -4.67 -4.03
N MET A 204 18.68 -5.10 -3.54
CA MET A 204 18.00 -6.30 -4.03
C MET A 204 17.49 -6.15 -5.47
N GLN A 205 17.12 -4.95 -5.89
CA GLN A 205 16.82 -4.69 -7.29
C GLN A 205 18.05 -4.90 -8.18
N THR A 206 19.23 -4.40 -7.76
CA THR A 206 20.51 -4.65 -8.47
C THR A 206 20.82 -6.13 -8.54
N TYR A 207 20.57 -6.88 -7.45
CA TYR A 207 20.68 -8.33 -7.43
C TYR A 207 19.78 -9.00 -8.50
N GLN A 208 18.50 -8.60 -8.55
CA GLN A 208 17.56 -9.17 -9.52
C GLN A 208 17.95 -8.86 -10.97
N GLU A 209 18.42 -7.63 -11.23
CA GLU A 209 18.94 -7.22 -12.55
C GLU A 209 20.16 -8.06 -12.95
N PHE A 210 21.06 -8.33 -12.00
CA PHE A 210 22.20 -9.21 -12.22
C PHE A 210 21.78 -10.65 -12.56
N ILE A 211 20.93 -11.27 -11.75
CA ILE A 211 20.43 -12.64 -11.97
C ILE A 211 19.76 -12.76 -13.35
N LYS A 212 18.87 -11.82 -13.70
CA LYS A 212 18.24 -11.77 -15.01
C LYS A 212 19.27 -11.61 -16.14
N GLY A 213 20.28 -10.76 -15.91
CA GLY A 213 21.33 -10.49 -16.90
C GLY A 213 22.20 -11.73 -17.20
N VAL A 214 22.59 -12.47 -16.19
CA VAL A 214 23.41 -13.69 -16.38
C VAL A 214 22.61 -14.82 -17.04
N ASP A 215 21.35 -14.98 -16.67
CA ASP A 215 20.47 -15.99 -17.28
C ASP A 215 20.08 -15.66 -18.72
N LEU A 216 20.01 -14.37 -19.09
CA LEU A 216 19.79 -13.94 -20.47
C LEU A 216 20.94 -14.37 -21.40
N VAL A 217 22.16 -14.43 -20.89
CA VAL A 217 23.35 -14.83 -21.66
C VAL A 217 23.43 -16.34 -21.76
N ARG A 218 23.24 -17.03 -20.64
CA ARG A 218 23.27 -18.51 -20.58
C ARG A 218 22.29 -18.95 -19.49
N ALA A 219 21.21 -19.61 -19.93
CA ALA A 219 20.17 -20.12 -19.03
C ALA A 219 20.74 -21.01 -17.92
N GLY A 220 20.30 -20.84 -16.70
CA GLY A 220 20.78 -21.56 -15.52
C GLY A 220 22.12 -21.06 -14.97
N SER A 221 22.63 -19.93 -15.45
CA SER A 221 23.83 -19.32 -14.87
C SER A 221 23.60 -18.77 -13.47
N SER A 222 22.38 -18.35 -13.15
CA SER A 222 21.98 -17.95 -11.79
C SER A 222 22.18 -19.06 -10.77
N ASP A 223 21.93 -20.31 -11.13
CA ASP A 223 22.12 -21.49 -10.26
C ASP A 223 23.61 -21.75 -9.95
N ARG A 224 24.50 -21.13 -10.69
CA ARG A 224 25.95 -21.23 -10.53
C ARG A 224 26.56 -20.12 -9.69
N VAL A 225 25.74 -19.16 -9.28
CA VAL A 225 26.14 -18.08 -8.38
C VAL A 225 26.10 -18.61 -6.95
N SER A 226 27.22 -18.61 -6.28
CA SER A 226 27.31 -19.08 -4.88
C SER A 226 27.24 -17.93 -3.87
N GLU A 227 27.87 -16.79 -4.18
CA GLU A 227 27.88 -15.63 -3.29
C GLU A 227 27.82 -14.33 -4.09
N ILE A 228 27.13 -13.33 -3.53
CA ILE A 228 27.02 -11.99 -4.10
C ILE A 228 27.28 -10.97 -3.01
N ASP A 229 28.27 -10.10 -3.24
CA ASP A 229 28.56 -8.98 -2.36
C ASP A 229 27.93 -7.70 -2.86
N LEU A 230 27.00 -7.17 -2.08
CA LEU A 230 26.27 -5.92 -2.30
C LEU A 230 26.69 -4.81 -1.33
N SER A 231 27.86 -4.94 -0.67
CA SER A 231 28.36 -3.94 0.29
C SER A 231 28.52 -2.57 -0.36
N ASN A 232 29.04 -2.56 -1.58
CA ASN A 232 29.23 -1.33 -2.35
C ASN A 232 28.09 -1.16 -3.38
N PRO A 233 27.25 -0.12 -3.27
CA PRO A 233 26.17 0.10 -4.25
C PRO A 233 26.68 0.31 -5.69
N LYS A 234 27.96 0.62 -5.84
CA LYS A 234 28.60 0.86 -7.15
C LYS A 234 29.38 -0.33 -7.70
N ASP A 235 29.45 -1.41 -6.98
CA ASP A 235 30.26 -2.55 -7.35
C ASP A 235 29.65 -3.86 -6.87
N LEU A 236 28.86 -4.50 -7.71
CA LEU A 236 28.37 -5.84 -7.48
C LEU A 236 29.52 -6.83 -7.76
N ARG A 237 29.81 -7.69 -6.78
CA ARG A 237 30.75 -8.80 -6.93
C ARG A 237 30.01 -10.11 -6.79
N ALA A 238 30.30 -11.05 -7.66
CA ALA A 238 29.71 -12.38 -7.61
C ALA A 238 30.78 -13.46 -7.65
N VAL A 239 30.59 -14.50 -6.85
CA VAL A 239 31.36 -15.73 -6.92
C VAL A 239 30.56 -16.75 -7.71
N MET A 240 31.11 -17.21 -8.83
CA MET A 240 30.40 -18.10 -9.75
C MET A 240 31.27 -19.33 -10.06
N THR A 241 30.59 -20.44 -10.36
CA THR A 241 31.19 -21.69 -10.86
C THR A 241 30.67 -21.98 -12.27
N GLY A 242 31.24 -22.97 -12.94
CA GLY A 242 30.74 -23.45 -14.24
C GLY A 242 30.88 -22.42 -15.37
N ILE A 243 31.88 -21.53 -15.32
CA ILE A 243 32.10 -20.51 -16.36
C ILE A 243 32.67 -21.15 -17.62
N ALA A 244 33.75 -21.92 -17.50
CA ALA A 244 34.37 -22.63 -18.64
C ALA A 244 33.48 -23.73 -19.20
N ALA A 245 32.92 -24.54 -18.33
CA ALA A 245 32.00 -25.63 -18.69
C ALA A 245 30.98 -25.81 -17.55
N PRO A 246 29.76 -26.30 -17.84
CA PRO A 246 28.73 -26.47 -16.81
C PRO A 246 29.13 -27.28 -15.57
N ASN A 247 30.06 -28.23 -15.74
CA ASN A 247 30.54 -29.08 -14.65
C ASN A 247 31.87 -28.59 -14.03
N ASP A 248 32.34 -27.42 -14.42
CA ASP A 248 33.55 -26.84 -13.83
C ASP A 248 33.26 -26.34 -12.44
N ALA A 249 33.87 -26.93 -11.42
CA ALA A 249 33.74 -26.56 -10.03
C ALA A 249 34.64 -25.40 -9.61
N GLN A 250 35.41 -24.85 -10.55
CA GLN A 250 36.28 -23.70 -10.26
C GLN A 250 35.42 -22.47 -9.88
N ALA A 251 35.57 -22.00 -8.65
CA ALA A 251 34.98 -20.74 -8.24
C ALA A 251 35.81 -19.55 -8.75
N VAL A 252 35.16 -18.59 -9.37
CA VAL A 252 35.74 -17.35 -9.88
C VAL A 252 34.98 -16.17 -9.31
N THR A 253 35.71 -15.22 -8.77
CA THR A 253 35.16 -13.95 -8.31
C THR A 253 35.14 -12.94 -9.44
N ILE A 254 33.96 -12.41 -9.76
CA ILE A 254 33.80 -11.43 -10.85
C ILE A 254 33.27 -10.13 -10.26
N GLN A 255 33.97 -9.03 -10.50
CA GLN A 255 33.54 -7.68 -10.14
C GLN A 255 32.84 -7.06 -11.33
N PHE A 256 31.53 -6.95 -11.24
CA PHE A 256 30.68 -6.49 -12.36
C PHE A 256 30.51 -4.96 -12.40
N GLY A 257 30.72 -4.25 -11.26
CA GLY A 257 30.39 -2.83 -11.16
C GLY A 257 28.86 -2.61 -11.04
N GLN A 258 28.35 -1.53 -11.65
CA GLN A 258 26.97 -1.07 -11.43
C GLN A 258 25.93 -1.53 -12.45
N SER A 259 26.34 -1.86 -13.68
CA SER A 259 25.41 -2.01 -14.80
C SER A 259 25.98 -2.90 -15.91
N ASP A 260 25.13 -3.18 -16.91
CA ASP A 260 25.46 -4.01 -18.08
C ASP A 260 25.95 -5.41 -17.70
N PHE A 261 25.25 -6.03 -16.75
CA PHE A 261 25.60 -7.37 -16.27
C PHE A 261 25.59 -8.42 -17.37
N ALA A 262 24.62 -8.35 -18.30
CA ALA A 262 24.53 -9.27 -19.43
C ALA A 262 25.70 -9.11 -20.40
N GLY A 263 26.05 -7.89 -20.81
CA GLY A 263 27.19 -7.65 -21.73
C GLY A 263 28.51 -8.08 -21.11
N LYS A 264 28.73 -7.76 -19.83
CA LYS A 264 29.93 -8.13 -19.08
C LYS A 264 30.01 -9.65 -18.86
N PHE A 265 28.92 -10.31 -18.53
CA PHE A 265 28.92 -11.76 -18.38
C PHE A 265 29.14 -12.46 -19.71
N ARG A 266 28.57 -11.96 -20.80
CA ARG A 266 28.87 -12.49 -22.16
C ARG A 266 30.35 -12.36 -22.47
N LEU A 267 30.97 -11.23 -22.20
CA LEU A 267 32.41 -11.04 -22.39
C LEU A 267 33.23 -12.08 -21.61
N VAL A 268 32.82 -12.41 -20.39
CA VAL A 268 33.47 -13.47 -19.61
C VAL A 268 33.29 -14.82 -20.26
N VAL A 269 32.07 -15.21 -20.60
CA VAL A 269 31.78 -16.54 -21.19
C VAL A 269 32.54 -16.74 -22.48
N ASP A 270 32.60 -15.73 -23.34
CA ASP A 270 33.24 -15.80 -24.65
C ASP A 270 34.78 -15.88 -24.55
N ASN A 271 35.39 -15.30 -23.54
CA ASN A 271 36.85 -15.18 -23.49
C ASN A 271 37.51 -16.01 -22.37
N PHE A 272 36.74 -16.59 -21.45
CA PHE A 272 37.28 -17.21 -20.24
C PHE A 272 38.27 -18.36 -20.56
N ALA A 273 37.93 -19.21 -21.54
CA ALA A 273 38.81 -20.31 -21.94
C ALA A 273 40.16 -19.80 -22.49
N GLN A 274 40.13 -18.71 -23.28
CA GLN A 274 41.34 -18.07 -23.79
C GLN A 274 42.17 -17.45 -22.66
N TRP A 275 41.54 -16.78 -21.71
CA TRP A 275 42.22 -16.22 -20.57
C TRP A 275 42.90 -17.27 -19.70
N GLN A 276 42.25 -18.41 -19.48
CA GLN A 276 42.85 -19.51 -18.75
C GLN A 276 44.04 -20.13 -19.51
N ALA A 277 43.93 -20.29 -20.84
CA ALA A 277 44.99 -20.82 -21.64
C ALA A 277 46.24 -19.91 -21.66
N SER A 278 46.05 -18.59 -21.69
CA SER A 278 47.14 -17.62 -21.78
C SER A 278 47.76 -17.25 -20.43
N ASN A 279 46.96 -17.24 -19.35
CA ASN A 279 47.39 -16.67 -18.06
C ASN A 279 47.35 -17.67 -16.90
N GLY A 280 46.97 -18.93 -17.17
CA GLY A 280 46.77 -19.94 -16.15
C GLY A 280 45.46 -19.80 -15.43
N ARG A 281 45.34 -20.36 -14.23
CA ARG A 281 44.09 -20.42 -13.49
C ARG A 281 43.64 -19.03 -13.05
N VAL A 282 42.53 -18.52 -13.62
CA VAL A 282 41.92 -17.23 -13.31
C VAL A 282 41.10 -17.35 -12.03
N ARG A 283 41.37 -16.51 -11.02
CA ARG A 283 40.61 -16.46 -9.76
C ARG A 283 39.66 -15.27 -9.69
N THR A 284 40.12 -14.12 -10.19
CA THR A 284 39.33 -12.89 -10.12
C THR A 284 39.34 -12.20 -11.47
N ILE A 285 38.18 -11.68 -11.84
CA ILE A 285 37.98 -10.91 -13.07
C ILE A 285 37.37 -9.57 -12.65
N ASP A 286 38.03 -8.46 -12.98
CA ASP A 286 37.48 -7.12 -12.73
C ASP A 286 37.00 -6.51 -14.05
N LEU A 287 35.69 -6.23 -14.11
CA LEU A 287 34.96 -5.66 -15.23
C LEU A 287 34.38 -4.27 -14.93
N GLN A 288 34.86 -3.61 -13.87
CA GLN A 288 34.39 -2.27 -13.51
C GLN A 288 34.70 -1.25 -14.60
N TYR A 289 35.79 -1.45 -15.30
CA TYR A 289 36.30 -0.53 -16.31
C TYR A 289 35.77 -0.88 -17.69
N SER A 290 35.27 0.11 -18.42
CA SER A 290 34.58 -0.10 -19.71
C SER A 290 35.55 -0.52 -20.86
N ARG A 291 36.85 -0.33 -20.70
CA ARG A 291 37.84 -0.57 -21.77
C ARG A 291 38.92 -1.58 -21.42
N GLN A 292 38.93 -2.11 -20.22
CA GLN A 292 39.96 -3.08 -19.81
C GLN A 292 39.36 -4.12 -18.87
N VAL A 293 39.86 -5.35 -18.99
CA VAL A 293 39.60 -6.45 -18.09
C VAL A 293 40.86 -6.71 -17.29
N ILE A 294 40.76 -6.71 -15.97
CA ILE A 294 41.89 -7.05 -15.11
C ILE A 294 41.67 -8.48 -14.61
N LEU A 295 42.66 -9.31 -14.88
CA LEU A 295 42.66 -10.71 -14.46
C LEU A 295 43.67 -10.90 -13.32
N ASN A 296 43.24 -11.55 -12.25
CA ASN A 296 44.16 -12.01 -11.21
C ASN A 296 44.18 -13.54 -11.26
N THR A 297 45.40 -14.07 -11.45
CA THR A 297 45.65 -15.48 -11.66
C THR A 297 46.52 -16.03 -10.53
N ASP A 298 46.46 -17.34 -10.31
CA ASP A 298 47.47 -18.03 -9.52
C ASP A 298 48.74 -18.10 -10.30
N THR A 299 49.59 -17.07 -10.20
CA THR A 299 50.95 -17.23 -10.56
C THR A 299 51.62 -18.04 -9.47
N SER A 300 51.51 -19.34 -9.52
CA SER A 300 52.47 -20.22 -8.87
C SER A 300 53.78 -19.95 -9.62
N ALA A 301 54.52 -19.02 -9.11
CA ALA A 301 55.93 -18.84 -9.49
C ALA A 301 56.62 -20.15 -9.14
N SER A 302 56.80 -21.00 -10.13
CA SER A 302 57.79 -22.02 -10.15
C SER A 302 59.15 -21.28 -10.21
N THR A 303 59.59 -20.78 -9.05
CA THR A 303 60.99 -20.41 -8.87
C THR A 303 61.73 -21.71 -8.74
N THR A 304 62.01 -22.33 -9.90
CA THR A 304 63.06 -23.30 -10.03
C THR A 304 64.37 -22.51 -9.90
N LEU A 305 64.90 -22.44 -8.69
CA LEU A 305 66.25 -22.04 -8.46
C LEU A 305 67.12 -23.07 -9.21
N ALA A 306 67.48 -22.77 -10.43
CA ALA A 306 68.61 -23.39 -11.10
C ALA A 306 69.89 -22.99 -10.32
N LYS A 307 70.27 -23.87 -9.40
CA LYS A 307 71.56 -23.84 -8.72
C LYS A 307 72.59 -24.28 -9.74
N THR A 308 73.16 -23.34 -10.43
CA THR A 308 74.35 -23.61 -11.26
C THR A 308 75.59 -23.62 -10.36
N ARG A 309 76.31 -24.68 -10.47
CA ARG A 309 77.61 -24.90 -9.87
C ARG A 309 78.64 -23.98 -10.45
#